data_29ae73069d30701344d0ca7f682e5c80
#
_entry.id   29ae73069d30701344d0ca7f682e5c80
#
_cell.length_a   1.000
_cell.length_b   1.000
_cell.length_c   1.000
_cell.angle_alpha   90.00
_cell.angle_beta   90.00
_cell.angle_gamma   90.00
#
_symmetry.space_group_name_H-M   'P 1'
#
loop_
_entity.id
_entity.type
_entity.pdbx_description
1 polymer ?
#
loop_
_entity_poly.entity_id
_entity_poly.type
_entity_poly.pdbx_seq_one_letter_code
_entity_poly.pdbx_strand_id
1 'polypeptide(L)'
;MCEINRRQLILGTSALLLYGCGDSEKYNESKDYYPVTQWSQGYIFHWGKNNKIKINSNSNSASFNSNQSHYINSFKSGVAKWDSTLSSLGISIEYVSSGADVNVKWLAGSSFSTGVLGYASTDKNITMSLNNNSVDSSSSYYYYSDNTLQLLACHEFGHMLGIWSHSYDVNDVMYPYLECSDLSNRDKKTVSDFLYNLTPTQDMHDRTGPLTDPKSGKHIPDAYTYLTTSGCKITFG
;
A
#
# COMPACT_ATOMS: atom_id res chain seq x y z
N MET A 1 26.63 -16.05 -11.22
CA MET A 1 26.08 -16.06 -9.84
C MET A 1 26.72 -14.89 -9.12
N CYS A 2 26.00 -13.82 -8.91
CA CYS A 2 26.48 -12.65 -8.18
C CYS A 2 25.73 -12.65 -6.85
N GLU A 3 26.41 -13.04 -5.77
CA GLU A 3 25.89 -12.93 -4.42
C GLU A 3 25.85 -11.45 -4.04
N ILE A 4 24.69 -10.84 -4.14
CA ILE A 4 24.48 -9.51 -3.58
C ILE A 4 24.35 -9.67 -2.07
N ASN A 5 25.39 -9.21 -1.38
CA ASN A 5 25.43 -9.24 0.07
C ASN A 5 24.28 -8.40 0.65
N ARG A 6 23.29 -9.07 1.27
CA ARG A 6 22.08 -8.48 1.88
C ARG A 6 22.34 -7.29 2.82
N ARG A 7 23.61 -7.13 3.25
CA ARG A 7 24.03 -6.02 4.13
C ARG A 7 24.21 -4.67 3.42
N GLN A 8 24.36 -4.65 2.09
CA GLN A 8 24.57 -3.39 1.35
C GLN A 8 23.29 -2.73 0.87
N LEU A 9 22.19 -3.48 0.76
CA LEU A 9 20.89 -2.90 0.37
C LEU A 9 20.21 -2.12 1.51
N ILE A 10 20.65 -2.36 2.76
CA ILE A 10 20.11 -1.71 3.97
C ILE A 10 20.67 -0.29 4.16
N LEU A 11 21.78 0.07 3.51
CA LEU A 11 22.49 1.33 3.77
C LEU A 11 21.95 2.56 3.03
N GLY A 12 21.05 2.38 2.05
CA GLY A 12 20.43 3.49 1.31
C GLY A 12 19.19 4.07 1.94
N THR A 13 18.50 3.30 2.77
CA THR A 13 17.28 3.72 3.50
C THR A 13 17.46 3.74 5.01
N SER A 14 18.64 3.38 5.50
CA SER A 14 18.92 3.12 6.93
C SER A 14 19.08 4.36 7.80
N ALA A 15 19.07 5.55 7.26
CA ALA A 15 19.18 6.77 8.08
C ALA A 15 17.91 7.08 8.87
N LEU A 16 16.79 6.41 8.62
CA LEU A 16 15.52 6.58 9.32
C LEU A 16 15.17 5.43 10.29
N LEU A 17 15.92 4.34 10.29
CA LEU A 17 15.60 3.14 11.08
C LEU A 17 16.27 3.07 12.46
N LEU A 18 17.03 4.07 12.88
CA LEU A 18 17.79 4.01 14.14
C LEU A 18 17.23 4.83 15.30
N TYR A 19 16.04 5.39 15.19
CA TYR A 19 15.40 6.06 16.32
C TYR A 19 14.16 5.32 16.80
N GLY A 20 14.34 4.29 17.60
CA GLY A 20 13.24 3.55 18.17
C GLY A 20 13.60 2.33 18.98
N CYS A 21 14.68 2.38 19.78
CA CYS A 21 14.85 1.46 20.90
C CYS A 21 14.15 2.01 22.14
N GLY A 22 12.82 1.95 22.14
CA GLY A 22 12.02 1.98 23.34
C GLY A 22 11.29 0.66 23.41
N ASP A 23 11.13 0.07 24.58
CA ASP A 23 10.46 -1.20 24.84
C ASP A 23 9.03 -1.23 24.25
N SER A 24 8.92 -1.32 22.93
CA SER A 24 7.70 -1.74 22.30
C SER A 24 7.58 -3.24 22.57
N GLU A 25 6.48 -3.69 23.15
CA GLU A 25 6.13 -5.09 23.13
C GLU A 25 6.40 -5.59 21.72
N LYS A 26 7.35 -6.52 21.62
CA LYS A 26 7.81 -7.05 20.34
C LYS A 26 6.63 -7.76 19.70
N TYR A 27 5.92 -7.12 18.78
CA TYR A 27 5.08 -7.83 17.86
C TYR A 27 6.00 -8.75 17.07
N ASN A 28 6.15 -9.98 17.54
CA ASN A 28 6.97 -10.96 16.85
C ASN A 28 6.34 -11.25 15.51
N GLU A 29 7.12 -11.05 14.46
CA GLU A 29 6.75 -11.56 13.14
C GLU A 29 6.52 -13.06 13.27
N SER A 30 5.28 -13.49 13.11
CA SER A 30 4.89 -14.89 13.20
C SER A 30 4.66 -15.45 11.81
N LYS A 31 4.45 -16.76 11.70
CA LYS A 31 4.03 -17.37 10.43
C LYS A 31 2.66 -16.85 9.97
N ASP A 32 1.86 -16.37 10.89
CA ASP A 32 0.48 -15.95 10.64
C ASP A 32 0.30 -14.43 10.52
N TYR A 33 1.18 -13.63 11.12
CA TYR A 33 1.08 -12.17 11.15
C TYR A 33 2.44 -11.52 10.95
N TYR A 34 2.44 -10.24 10.54
CA TYR A 34 3.64 -9.41 10.50
C TYR A 34 3.40 -8.06 11.21
N PRO A 35 4.45 -7.32 11.58
CA PRO A 35 4.31 -6.05 12.26
C PRO A 35 3.51 -5.04 11.42
N VAL A 36 2.48 -4.43 12.02
CA VAL A 36 1.59 -3.46 11.33
C VAL A 36 1.87 -2.01 11.71
N THR A 37 2.69 -1.79 12.73
CA THR A 37 2.86 -0.50 13.41
C THR A 37 4.27 0.05 13.38
N GLN A 38 5.05 -0.25 12.33
CA GLN A 38 6.46 0.17 12.23
C GLN A 38 6.68 1.69 12.43
N TRP A 39 5.72 2.50 11.99
CA TRP A 39 5.86 3.95 11.95
C TRP A 39 5.38 4.64 13.22
N SER A 40 4.52 4.01 13.99
CA SER A 40 3.73 4.69 15.00
C SER A 40 4.03 4.26 16.43
N GLN A 41 5.12 3.57 16.68
CA GLN A 41 5.50 3.15 18.05
C GLN A 41 4.35 2.52 18.84
N GLY A 42 3.56 1.64 18.18
CA GLY A 42 2.43 0.95 18.80
C GLY A 42 1.06 1.62 18.61
N TYR A 43 0.96 2.68 17.82
CA TYR A 43 -0.33 3.24 17.47
C TYR A 43 -1.03 2.40 16.40
N ILE A 44 -2.31 2.15 16.60
CA ILE A 44 -3.17 1.34 15.74
C ILE A 44 -4.19 2.25 15.07
N PHE A 45 -4.22 2.23 13.74
CA PHE A 45 -5.18 2.97 12.94
C PHE A 45 -5.91 2.03 12.01
N HIS A 46 -7.23 1.96 12.10
CA HIS A 46 -8.08 1.21 11.18
C HIS A 46 -9.52 1.74 11.22
N TRP A 47 -10.36 1.27 10.29
CA TRP A 47 -11.74 1.74 10.11
C TRP A 47 -12.73 1.18 11.12
N GLY A 48 -12.32 0.27 12.00
CA GLY A 48 -13.24 -0.48 12.86
C GLY A 48 -14.02 -1.55 12.08
N LYS A 49 -14.71 -2.42 12.81
CA LYS A 49 -15.57 -3.44 12.24
C LYS A 49 -16.98 -2.87 11.94
N ASN A 50 -17.71 -3.56 11.05
CA ASN A 50 -19.10 -3.22 10.67
C ASN A 50 -19.22 -1.81 10.06
N ASN A 51 -18.26 -1.40 9.27
CA ASN A 51 -18.16 -0.10 8.65
C ASN A 51 -18.20 -0.17 7.12
N LYS A 52 -18.36 1.01 6.50
CA LYS A 52 -18.29 1.18 5.05
C LYS A 52 -17.14 2.12 4.73
N ILE A 53 -16.32 1.75 3.76
CA ILE A 53 -15.24 2.60 3.25
C ILE A 53 -15.63 3.11 1.86
N LYS A 54 -15.72 4.43 1.70
CA LYS A 54 -16.04 5.07 0.43
C LYS A 54 -14.76 5.42 -0.32
N ILE A 55 -14.66 4.99 -1.57
CA ILE A 55 -13.46 5.18 -2.40
C ILE A 55 -13.80 5.98 -3.65
N ASN A 56 -13.09 7.08 -3.90
CA ASN A 56 -13.06 7.73 -5.20
C ASN A 56 -11.86 7.22 -5.98
N SER A 57 -12.10 6.35 -6.96
CA SER A 57 -11.05 5.67 -7.73
C SER A 57 -10.36 6.55 -8.79
N ASN A 58 -10.77 7.81 -8.96
CA ASN A 58 -10.14 8.80 -9.84
C ASN A 58 -10.38 10.24 -9.32
N SER A 59 -9.84 10.54 -8.14
CA SER A 59 -10.12 11.79 -7.42
C SER A 59 -9.49 13.03 -8.08
N ASN A 60 -8.45 12.87 -8.86
CA ASN A 60 -7.80 13.97 -9.59
C ASN A 60 -8.29 14.15 -11.04
N SER A 61 -9.36 13.41 -11.42
CA SER A 61 -9.91 13.44 -12.78
C SER A 61 -8.84 13.24 -13.85
N ALA A 62 -7.89 12.32 -13.58
CA ALA A 62 -6.79 12.04 -14.49
C ALA A 62 -7.31 11.65 -15.88
N SER A 63 -6.62 12.15 -16.90
CA SER A 63 -6.89 11.75 -18.28
C SER A 63 -6.11 10.47 -18.59
N PHE A 64 -6.84 9.40 -18.90
CA PHE A 64 -6.27 8.07 -19.20
C PHE A 64 -6.13 7.80 -20.70
N ASN A 65 -6.15 8.82 -21.53
CA ASN A 65 -6.27 8.67 -22.97
C ASN A 65 -7.47 7.77 -23.33
N SER A 66 -7.26 6.63 -24.00
CA SER A 66 -8.35 5.70 -24.37
C SER A 66 -8.61 4.59 -23.33
N ASN A 67 -7.81 4.48 -22.26
CA ASN A 67 -7.78 3.29 -21.40
C ASN A 67 -8.28 3.50 -19.97
N GLN A 68 -9.16 4.47 -19.73
CA GLN A 68 -9.66 4.76 -18.39
C GLN A 68 -10.23 3.53 -17.67
N SER A 69 -11.01 2.71 -18.38
CA SER A 69 -11.62 1.51 -17.81
C SER A 69 -10.59 0.49 -17.36
N HIS A 70 -9.47 0.34 -18.07
CA HIS A 70 -8.37 -0.53 -17.72
C HIS A 70 -7.82 -0.19 -16.32
N TYR A 71 -7.47 1.07 -16.07
CA TYR A 71 -6.92 1.52 -14.79
C TYR A 71 -7.92 1.41 -13.65
N ILE A 72 -9.13 1.93 -13.86
CA ILE A 72 -10.17 1.95 -12.82
C ILE A 72 -10.63 0.53 -12.47
N ASN A 73 -10.81 -0.34 -13.46
CA ASN A 73 -11.23 -1.72 -13.22
C ASN A 73 -10.11 -2.54 -12.57
N SER A 74 -8.86 -2.36 -13.00
CA SER A 74 -7.72 -3.01 -12.36
C SER A 74 -7.56 -2.58 -10.90
N PHE A 75 -7.73 -1.29 -10.60
CA PHE A 75 -7.75 -0.82 -9.21
C PHE A 75 -8.85 -1.50 -8.40
N LYS A 76 -10.09 -1.48 -8.89
CA LYS A 76 -11.22 -2.12 -8.21
C LYS A 76 -11.00 -3.62 -8.00
N SER A 77 -10.46 -4.30 -8.99
CA SER A 77 -10.13 -5.73 -8.88
C SER A 77 -9.03 -6.00 -7.85
N GLY A 78 -8.05 -5.11 -7.72
CA GLY A 78 -7.03 -5.20 -6.68
C GLY A 78 -7.60 -5.02 -5.28
N VAL A 79 -8.47 -4.03 -5.08
CA VAL A 79 -9.21 -3.83 -3.82
C VAL A 79 -10.09 -5.04 -3.49
N ALA A 80 -10.77 -5.62 -4.49
CA ALA A 80 -11.64 -6.78 -4.32
C ALA A 80 -10.93 -8.05 -3.85
N LYS A 81 -9.60 -8.14 -4.00
CA LYS A 81 -8.83 -9.25 -3.41
C LYS A 81 -9.00 -9.33 -1.89
N TRP A 82 -9.30 -8.23 -1.23
CA TRP A 82 -9.58 -8.15 0.20
C TRP A 82 -11.03 -8.50 0.60
N ASP A 83 -11.95 -8.69 -0.35
CA ASP A 83 -13.40 -8.81 -0.09
C ASP A 83 -13.74 -9.87 0.95
N SER A 84 -13.12 -11.05 0.88
CA SER A 84 -13.38 -12.11 1.87
C SER A 84 -12.97 -11.71 3.29
N THR A 85 -11.82 -11.04 3.41
CA THR A 85 -11.31 -10.52 4.69
C THR A 85 -12.21 -9.41 5.22
N LEU A 86 -12.57 -8.46 4.38
CA LEU A 86 -13.43 -7.34 4.75
C LEU A 86 -14.83 -7.80 5.15
N SER A 87 -15.40 -8.75 4.40
CA SER A 87 -16.71 -9.34 4.71
C SER A 87 -16.73 -10.01 6.08
N SER A 88 -15.65 -10.70 6.47
CA SER A 88 -15.52 -11.32 7.79
C SER A 88 -15.51 -10.29 8.93
N LEU A 89 -15.12 -9.06 8.64
CA LEU A 89 -15.09 -7.93 9.56
C LEU A 89 -16.37 -7.07 9.50
N GLY A 90 -17.33 -7.42 8.64
CA GLY A 90 -18.52 -6.62 8.37
C GLY A 90 -18.24 -5.31 7.63
N ILE A 91 -17.10 -5.21 6.94
CA ILE A 91 -16.69 -4.03 6.18
C ILE A 91 -17.13 -4.18 4.73
N SER A 92 -17.67 -3.11 4.18
CA SER A 92 -18.05 -3.01 2.76
C SER A 92 -17.34 -1.85 2.07
N ILE A 93 -17.12 -2.00 0.75
CA ILE A 93 -16.56 -0.95 -0.10
C ILE A 93 -17.67 -0.33 -0.94
N GLU A 94 -17.69 1.00 -1.00
CA GLU A 94 -18.56 1.77 -1.89
C GLU A 94 -17.72 2.71 -2.76
N TYR A 95 -17.88 2.61 -4.08
CA TYR A 95 -17.21 3.53 -5.01
C TYR A 95 -18.07 4.76 -5.26
N VAL A 96 -17.51 5.94 -5.01
CA VAL A 96 -18.21 7.23 -5.08
C VAL A 96 -17.40 8.24 -5.90
N SER A 97 -18.07 9.26 -6.42
CA SER A 97 -17.42 10.38 -7.14
C SER A 97 -17.11 11.56 -6.23
N SER A 98 -17.73 11.64 -5.05
CA SER A 98 -17.52 12.71 -4.06
C SER A 98 -17.79 12.20 -2.66
N GLY A 99 -17.25 12.87 -1.64
CA GLY A 99 -17.42 12.47 -0.24
C GLY A 99 -16.73 11.14 0.09
N ALA A 100 -15.62 10.84 -0.58
CA ALA A 100 -14.85 9.63 -0.35
C ALA A 100 -14.04 9.71 0.94
N ASP A 101 -13.88 8.57 1.59
CA ASP A 101 -12.95 8.38 2.70
C ASP A 101 -11.53 8.18 2.19
N VAL A 102 -11.38 7.43 1.08
CA VAL A 102 -10.11 7.19 0.38
C VAL A 102 -10.16 7.79 -1.02
N ASN A 103 -9.13 8.53 -1.37
CA ASN A 103 -9.00 9.14 -2.69
C ASN A 103 -7.86 8.53 -3.47
N VAL A 104 -8.13 8.11 -4.71
CA VAL A 104 -7.10 7.57 -5.61
C VAL A 104 -6.72 8.61 -6.64
N LYS A 105 -5.43 8.93 -6.70
CA LYS A 105 -4.82 9.84 -7.68
C LYS A 105 -3.99 9.04 -8.67
N TRP A 106 -4.08 9.41 -9.93
CA TRP A 106 -3.31 8.81 -11.01
C TRP A 106 -2.34 9.84 -11.58
N LEU A 107 -1.06 9.52 -11.59
CA LEU A 107 -0.01 10.41 -12.08
C LEU A 107 0.84 9.71 -13.15
N ALA A 108 1.42 10.49 -14.04
CA ALA A 108 2.41 9.97 -14.98
C ALA A 108 3.62 9.39 -14.22
N GLY A 109 4.23 8.33 -14.74
CA GLY A 109 5.38 7.69 -14.12
C GLY A 109 6.55 8.66 -13.89
N SER A 110 6.71 9.67 -14.75
CA SER A 110 7.69 10.76 -14.58
C SER A 110 7.49 11.61 -13.32
N SER A 111 6.32 11.52 -12.68
CA SER A 111 6.03 12.20 -11.42
C SER A 111 6.56 11.46 -10.19
N PHE A 112 7.09 10.25 -10.38
CA PHE A 112 7.60 9.40 -9.31
C PHE A 112 9.13 9.34 -9.36
N SER A 113 9.75 9.06 -8.22
CA SER A 113 11.16 8.70 -8.17
C SER A 113 11.39 7.37 -8.91
N THR A 114 12.59 7.17 -9.43
CA THR A 114 12.95 5.95 -10.16
C THR A 114 12.59 4.70 -9.33
N GLY A 115 11.84 3.78 -9.94
CA GLY A 115 11.44 2.52 -9.33
C GLY A 115 10.19 2.57 -8.45
N VAL A 116 9.65 3.75 -8.14
CA VAL A 116 8.39 3.88 -7.39
C VAL A 116 7.21 3.69 -8.33
N LEU A 117 6.27 2.82 -7.96
CA LEU A 117 5.03 2.54 -8.70
C LEU A 117 3.83 3.26 -8.13
N GLY A 118 3.81 3.43 -6.81
CA GLY A 118 2.73 4.03 -6.09
C GLY A 118 3.10 4.27 -4.64
N TYR A 119 2.21 4.90 -3.93
CA TYR A 119 2.32 5.08 -2.49
C TYR A 119 0.96 5.37 -1.87
N ALA A 120 0.82 4.98 -0.63
CA ALA A 120 -0.27 5.35 0.23
C ALA A 120 0.17 6.45 1.20
N SER A 121 -0.59 7.51 1.30
CA SER A 121 -0.33 8.61 2.21
C SER A 121 -1.28 8.59 3.40
N THR A 122 -0.81 9.12 4.51
CA THR A 122 -1.53 9.11 5.78
C THR A 122 -2.72 10.08 5.81
N ASP A 123 -2.93 10.86 4.77
CA ASP A 123 -4.13 11.69 4.54
C ASP A 123 -5.22 10.95 3.74
N LYS A 124 -5.13 9.61 3.72
CA LYS A 124 -6.07 8.71 3.04
C LYS A 124 -6.07 8.84 1.51
N ASN A 125 -4.94 9.17 0.92
CA ASN A 125 -4.77 9.13 -0.52
C ASN A 125 -3.93 7.90 -0.91
N ILE A 126 -4.33 7.27 -2.02
CA ILE A 126 -3.52 6.34 -2.78
C ILE A 126 -3.08 7.06 -4.05
N THR A 127 -1.79 7.06 -4.34
CA THR A 127 -1.26 7.60 -5.60
C THR A 127 -0.66 6.46 -6.41
N MET A 128 -1.14 6.29 -7.63
CA MET A 128 -0.74 5.23 -8.54
C MET A 128 -0.15 5.78 -9.82
N SER A 129 0.89 5.11 -10.31
CA SER A 129 1.53 5.46 -11.57
C SER A 129 0.74 4.92 -12.76
N LEU A 130 0.59 5.75 -13.80
CA LEU A 130 -0.04 5.36 -15.06
C LEU A 130 0.87 4.52 -15.96
N ASN A 131 2.18 4.67 -15.83
CA ASN A 131 3.15 4.04 -16.71
C ASN A 131 4.53 3.98 -16.07
N ASN A 132 5.37 3.09 -16.57
CA ASN A 132 6.75 2.99 -16.10
C ASN A 132 7.53 4.27 -16.46
N ASN A 133 8.32 4.74 -15.48
CA ASN A 133 9.19 5.91 -15.62
C ASN A 133 10.53 5.60 -16.32
N SER A 134 10.86 4.34 -16.59
CA SER A 134 12.03 3.97 -17.37
C SER A 134 11.78 4.25 -18.85
N VAL A 135 11.90 5.52 -19.22
CA VAL A 135 11.84 5.96 -20.61
C VAL A 135 13.15 5.56 -21.27
N ASP A 136 13.14 4.50 -22.03
CA ASP A 136 14.03 4.42 -23.17
C ASP A 136 13.60 5.52 -24.14
N SER A 137 14.56 6.28 -24.68
CA SER A 137 14.37 7.40 -25.60
C SER A 137 13.66 7.05 -26.92
N SER A 138 13.20 5.83 -27.10
CA SER A 138 12.44 5.31 -28.23
C SER A 138 10.92 5.49 -28.09
N SER A 139 10.41 6.25 -27.14
CA SER A 139 9.03 6.77 -27.07
C SER A 139 7.87 5.80 -26.93
N SER A 140 8.07 4.56 -26.55
CA SER A 140 6.97 3.66 -26.21
C SER A 140 6.66 3.77 -24.72
N TYR A 141 5.55 4.40 -24.35
CA TYR A 141 5.03 4.34 -22.98
C TYR A 141 4.60 2.91 -22.69
N TYR A 142 5.33 2.21 -21.82
CA TYR A 142 4.91 0.90 -21.36
C TYR A 142 3.85 1.08 -20.28
N TYR A 143 2.64 0.67 -20.59
CA TYR A 143 1.55 0.58 -19.62
C TYR A 143 1.74 -0.66 -18.76
N TYR A 144 1.36 -0.57 -17.49
CA TYR A 144 1.34 -1.73 -16.63
C TYR A 144 0.24 -2.70 -17.04
N SER A 145 0.52 -4.01 -16.92
CA SER A 145 -0.51 -5.03 -17.11
C SER A 145 -1.61 -4.93 -16.04
N ASP A 146 -2.79 -5.46 -16.34
CA ASP A 146 -3.88 -5.56 -15.36
C ASP A 146 -3.41 -6.18 -14.05
N ASN A 147 -2.64 -7.25 -14.13
CA ASN A 147 -2.13 -7.95 -12.95
C ASN A 147 -1.21 -7.05 -12.10
N THR A 148 -0.31 -6.30 -12.72
CA THR A 148 0.57 -5.35 -12.02
C THR A 148 -0.24 -4.27 -11.32
N LEU A 149 -1.23 -3.69 -12.01
CA LEU A 149 -2.11 -2.67 -11.43
C LEU A 149 -2.98 -3.22 -10.31
N GLN A 150 -3.48 -4.46 -10.43
CA GLN A 150 -4.26 -5.12 -9.40
C GLN A 150 -3.44 -5.39 -8.15
N LEU A 151 -2.22 -5.89 -8.30
CA LEU A 151 -1.33 -6.14 -7.16
C LEU A 151 -0.91 -4.84 -6.48
N LEU A 152 -0.58 -3.81 -7.25
CA LEU A 152 -0.28 -2.49 -6.72
C LEU A 152 -1.48 -1.92 -5.94
N ALA A 153 -2.68 -1.97 -6.51
CA ALA A 153 -3.89 -1.52 -5.84
C ALA A 153 -4.20 -2.32 -4.57
N CYS A 154 -3.99 -3.63 -4.60
CA CYS A 154 -4.14 -4.50 -3.44
C CYS A 154 -3.17 -4.12 -2.32
N HIS A 155 -1.91 -3.85 -2.65
CA HIS A 155 -0.87 -3.41 -1.73
C HIS A 155 -1.21 -2.05 -1.11
N GLU A 156 -1.44 -1.04 -1.94
CA GLU A 156 -1.74 0.32 -1.44
C GLU A 156 -3.03 0.37 -0.61
N PHE A 157 -4.01 -0.46 -0.97
CA PHE A 157 -5.22 -0.58 -0.17
C PHE A 157 -4.98 -1.28 1.17
N GLY A 158 -4.03 -2.20 1.27
CA GLY A 158 -3.56 -2.77 2.54
C GLY A 158 -3.08 -1.70 3.52
N HIS A 159 -2.38 -0.67 3.03
CA HIS A 159 -2.02 0.50 3.85
C HIS A 159 -3.28 1.26 4.30
N MET A 160 -4.27 1.41 3.43
CA MET A 160 -5.55 2.04 3.82
C MET A 160 -6.34 1.20 4.83
N LEU A 161 -6.12 -0.11 4.90
CA LEU A 161 -6.69 -0.95 5.95
C LEU A 161 -6.00 -0.79 7.32
N GLY A 162 -4.89 -0.06 7.37
CA GLY A 162 -4.15 0.24 8.60
C GLY A 162 -2.80 -0.49 8.72
N ILE A 163 -2.37 -1.22 7.69
CA ILE A 163 -1.04 -1.83 7.65
C ILE A 163 -0.04 -0.78 7.19
N TRP A 164 0.57 -0.03 8.11
CA TRP A 164 1.54 1.02 7.78
C TRP A 164 2.99 0.53 7.69
N SER A 165 3.21 -0.76 7.88
CA SER A 165 4.49 -1.42 7.68
C SER A 165 4.48 -2.27 6.40
N HIS A 166 5.66 -2.77 6.02
CA HIS A 166 5.81 -3.76 4.96
C HIS A 166 6.15 -5.12 5.55
N SER A 167 5.71 -6.18 4.88
CA SER A 167 6.15 -7.55 5.15
C SER A 167 7.62 -7.73 4.75
N TYR A 168 8.30 -8.68 5.39
CA TYR A 168 9.64 -9.13 4.99
C TYR A 168 9.60 -10.37 4.07
N ASP A 169 8.41 -10.93 3.81
CA ASP A 169 8.24 -12.11 2.97
C ASP A 169 7.79 -11.70 1.56
N VAL A 170 8.55 -12.14 0.56
CA VAL A 170 8.29 -11.83 -0.87
C VAL A 170 6.96 -12.40 -1.40
N ASN A 171 6.36 -13.35 -0.66
CA ASN A 171 5.08 -13.95 -1.01
C ASN A 171 3.88 -13.15 -0.51
N ASP A 172 4.08 -12.15 0.34
CA ASP A 172 3.02 -11.29 0.83
C ASP A 172 2.80 -10.10 -0.12
N VAL A 173 1.55 -9.71 -0.29
CA VAL A 173 1.25 -8.52 -1.10
C VAL A 173 1.83 -7.25 -0.45
N MET A 174 1.92 -7.22 0.87
CA MET A 174 2.50 -6.10 1.61
C MET A 174 4.04 -6.11 1.66
N TYR A 175 4.72 -6.96 0.88
CA TYR A 175 6.14 -6.82 0.63
C TYR A 175 6.41 -5.53 -0.18
N PRO A 176 7.47 -4.74 0.10
CA PRO A 176 7.65 -3.42 -0.52
C PRO A 176 7.93 -3.45 -2.03
N TYR A 177 8.12 -4.62 -2.61
CA TYR A 177 8.29 -4.84 -4.04
C TYR A 177 7.19 -5.78 -4.54
N LEU A 178 6.65 -5.53 -5.74
CA LEU A 178 5.61 -6.37 -6.34
C LEU A 178 6.21 -7.68 -6.88
N GLU A 179 6.53 -8.61 -6.00
CA GLU A 179 7.10 -9.91 -6.34
C GLU A 179 6.12 -11.07 -6.15
N CYS A 180 5.04 -10.87 -5.39
CA CYS A 180 3.99 -11.85 -5.17
C CYS A 180 3.06 -11.99 -6.37
N SER A 181 2.26 -13.06 -6.40
CA SER A 181 1.23 -13.29 -7.42
C SER A 181 -0.18 -12.97 -6.94
N ASP A 182 -0.42 -12.94 -5.62
CA ASP A 182 -1.73 -12.69 -5.02
C ASP A 182 -1.62 -12.34 -3.53
N LEU A 183 -2.75 -11.96 -2.93
CA LEU A 183 -2.91 -11.71 -1.51
C LEU A 183 -2.69 -12.99 -0.69
N SER A 184 -1.68 -13.00 0.17
CA SER A 184 -1.33 -14.17 0.97
C SER A 184 -2.32 -14.42 2.11
N ASN A 185 -2.28 -15.63 2.68
CA ASN A 185 -3.04 -15.92 3.90
C ASN A 185 -2.50 -15.13 5.09
N ARG A 186 -1.22 -14.81 5.11
CA ARG A 186 -0.60 -14.00 6.17
C ARG A 186 -1.07 -12.55 6.10
N ASP A 187 -1.18 -11.97 4.90
CA ASP A 187 -1.77 -10.65 4.71
C ASP A 187 -3.20 -10.62 5.25
N LYS A 188 -4.03 -11.58 4.86
CA LYS A 188 -5.44 -11.67 5.29
C LYS A 188 -5.57 -11.77 6.81
N LYS A 189 -4.84 -12.69 7.42
CA LYS A 189 -4.84 -12.90 8.88
C LYS A 189 -4.28 -11.70 9.64
N THR A 190 -3.28 -11.03 9.08
CA THR A 190 -2.75 -9.79 9.68
C THR A 190 -3.84 -8.74 9.83
N VAL A 191 -4.74 -8.62 8.84
CA VAL A 191 -5.89 -7.73 8.95
C VAL A 191 -6.97 -8.32 9.85
N SER A 192 -7.51 -9.51 9.53
CA SER A 192 -8.72 -10.03 10.18
C SER A 192 -8.50 -10.48 11.62
N ASP A 193 -7.42 -11.22 11.86
CA ASP A 193 -7.23 -11.94 13.11
C ASP A 193 -6.34 -11.18 14.08
N PHE A 194 -5.54 -10.24 13.58
CA PHE A 194 -4.62 -9.44 14.38
C PHE A 194 -5.04 -7.97 14.45
N LEU A 195 -4.86 -7.19 13.38
CA LEU A 195 -5.02 -5.74 13.40
C LEU A 195 -6.41 -5.29 13.88
N TYR A 196 -7.47 -5.84 13.31
CA TYR A 196 -8.85 -5.45 13.63
C TYR A 196 -9.39 -6.05 14.95
N ASN A 197 -8.61 -6.86 15.65
CA ASN A 197 -8.88 -7.27 17.02
C ASN A 197 -8.21 -6.38 18.08
N LEU A 198 -7.31 -5.49 17.64
CA LEU A 198 -6.72 -4.48 18.49
C LEU A 198 -7.67 -3.27 18.62
N THR A 199 -7.61 -2.59 19.75
CA THR A 199 -8.35 -1.32 19.89
C THR A 199 -7.62 -0.24 19.12
N PRO A 200 -8.27 0.46 18.16
CA PRO A 200 -7.60 1.54 17.44
C PRO A 200 -7.26 2.68 18.39
N THR A 201 -6.09 3.23 18.21
CA THR A 201 -5.67 4.46 18.90
C THR A 201 -6.43 5.65 18.31
N GLN A 202 -6.78 5.57 17.03
CA GLN A 202 -7.58 6.55 16.30
C GLN A 202 -8.40 5.87 15.21
N ASP A 203 -9.69 6.20 15.14
CA ASP A 203 -10.58 5.75 14.08
C ASP A 203 -10.26 6.49 12.77
N MET A 204 -10.16 5.75 11.68
CA MET A 204 -9.88 6.31 10.35
C MET A 204 -11.05 7.13 9.79
N HIS A 205 -12.31 6.88 10.24
CA HIS A 205 -13.48 7.67 9.83
C HIS A 205 -13.47 9.08 10.40
N ASP A 206 -13.17 9.21 11.69
CA ASP A 206 -13.26 10.48 12.42
C ASP A 206 -12.11 11.44 12.11
N ARG A 207 -11.17 10.98 11.31
CA ARG A 207 -9.93 11.70 11.08
C ARG A 207 -10.00 12.63 9.87
N THR A 208 -9.62 13.88 10.11
CA THR A 208 -9.32 14.86 9.06
C THR A 208 -7.81 15.14 9.04
N GLY A 209 -7.22 15.17 7.84
CA GLY A 209 -5.79 15.43 7.66
C GLY A 209 -4.88 14.21 7.86
N PRO A 210 -3.56 14.42 7.76
CA PRO A 210 -2.56 13.36 7.81
C PRO A 210 -2.45 12.74 9.21
N LEU A 211 -2.04 11.47 9.25
CA LEU A 211 -1.68 10.79 10.49
C LEU A 211 -0.48 11.49 11.13
N THR A 212 -0.61 11.77 12.40
CA THR A 212 0.47 12.30 13.21
C THR A 212 0.72 11.38 14.40
N ASP A 213 1.98 11.25 14.76
CA ASP A 213 2.36 10.60 16.01
C ASP A 213 1.81 11.43 17.18
N PRO A 214 0.90 10.89 17.99
CA PRO A 214 0.29 11.62 19.11
C PRO A 214 1.27 12.11 20.17
N LYS A 215 2.44 11.47 20.30
CA LYS A 215 3.46 11.87 21.28
C LYS A 215 4.32 13.02 20.77
N SER A 216 4.73 12.95 19.52
CA SER A 216 5.64 13.95 18.94
C SER A 216 4.95 15.00 18.08
N GLY A 217 3.70 14.78 17.69
CA GLY A 217 2.97 15.60 16.73
C GLY A 217 3.53 15.58 15.31
N LYS A 218 4.55 14.75 15.05
CA LYS A 218 5.17 14.65 13.73
C LYS A 218 4.30 13.86 12.77
N HIS A 219 4.33 14.27 11.52
CA HIS A 219 3.67 13.56 10.42
C HIS A 219 4.26 12.15 10.25
N ILE A 220 3.38 11.13 10.12
CA ILE A 220 3.80 9.77 9.79
C ILE A 220 4.11 9.72 8.30
N PRO A 221 5.30 9.23 7.89
CA PRO A 221 5.70 9.19 6.49
C PRO A 221 4.75 8.37 5.62
N ASP A 222 4.69 8.69 4.33
CA ASP A 222 3.98 7.92 3.33
C ASP A 222 4.65 6.55 3.11
N ALA A 223 3.86 5.54 2.80
CA ALA A 223 4.34 4.20 2.49
C ALA A 223 4.49 4.06 0.96
N TYR A 224 5.67 3.67 0.49
CA TYR A 224 6.01 3.59 -0.93
C TYR A 224 6.17 2.14 -1.39
N THR A 225 5.62 1.84 -2.57
CA THR A 225 5.79 0.57 -3.27
C THR A 225 6.76 0.72 -4.44
N TYR A 226 7.64 -0.24 -4.59
CA TYR A 226 8.73 -0.21 -5.56
C TYR A 226 8.61 -1.31 -6.61
N LEU A 227 9.15 -1.02 -7.80
CA LEU A 227 9.48 -2.06 -8.78
C LEU A 227 10.54 -3.00 -8.20
N THR A 228 10.41 -4.30 -8.48
CA THR A 228 11.47 -5.26 -8.13
C THR A 228 12.80 -4.86 -8.75
N THR A 229 13.87 -4.96 -7.98
CA THR A 229 15.23 -4.71 -8.46
C THR A 229 15.86 -5.92 -9.15
N SER A 230 15.21 -7.10 -9.07
CA SER A 230 15.76 -8.38 -9.48
C SER A 230 15.49 -8.77 -10.93
N GLY A 231 15.14 -7.83 -11.81
CA GLY A 231 15.02 -8.11 -13.26
C GLY A 231 13.93 -9.13 -13.61
N CYS A 232 13.05 -9.44 -12.69
CA CYS A 232 11.86 -10.22 -12.98
C CYS A 232 11.04 -9.44 -14.00
N LYS A 233 10.86 -10.02 -15.18
CA LYS A 233 10.11 -9.39 -16.27
C LYS A 233 8.71 -9.08 -15.79
N ILE A 234 8.48 -7.83 -15.43
CA ILE A 234 7.12 -7.30 -15.38
C ILE A 234 6.61 -7.45 -16.80
N THR A 235 5.61 -8.30 -16.97
CA THR A 235 4.96 -8.44 -18.28
C THR A 235 4.17 -7.17 -18.52
N PHE A 236 4.67 -6.35 -19.42
CA PHE A 236 3.93 -5.24 -19.97
C PHE A 236 2.92 -5.83 -20.97
N GLY A 237 1.64 -5.49 -20.83
CA GLY A 237 0.58 -5.86 -21.77
C GLY A 237 0.52 -4.91 -22.96
#